data_8e87fff98afd9256dfec49b9e050a729
#
_entry.id   8e87fff98afd9256dfec49b9e050a729
#
_cell.length_a   1.000
_cell.length_b   1.000
_cell.length_c   1.000
_cell.angle_alpha   90.00
_cell.angle_beta   90.00
_cell.angle_gamma   90.00
#
_symmetry.space_group_name_H-M   'P 1'
#
loop_
_entity.id
_entity.type
_entity.pdbx_description
1 polymer ?
#
loop_
_entity_poly.entity_id
_entity_poly.type
_entity_poly.pdbx_seq_one_letter_code
_entity_poly.pdbx_strand_id
1 'polypeptide(L)'
;MSIRISMKWSKLGDGDMNKPQGIIVFGANGSGKTTLGRELARVLGFKRMDAEDYYFREAEIPYSDSRSKDEVISLMLADIVKYRSFVISTCIGDLGDIIPQYYKLAVYIKVPYELRMERVKQRVLDRFGKRVLEGGDMYEQEKTHFDFMANRPLSKIDQWAETLCCPIIHIDGTSDWRVSAQIIAEKWRELYVN
;
A
#
# COMPACT_ATOMS: atom_id res chain seq x y z
N MET A 1 -2.88 -7.20 20.94
CA MET A 1 -2.58 -6.55 19.64
C MET A 1 -1.38 -5.67 19.85
N SER A 2 -0.24 -5.97 19.23
CA SER A 2 1.00 -5.16 19.42
C SER A 2 1.11 -4.17 18.27
N ILE A 3 0.83 -2.90 18.53
CA ILE A 3 1.12 -1.80 17.62
C ILE A 3 2.38 -1.14 18.12
N ARG A 4 3.43 -1.15 17.29
CA ARG A 4 4.69 -0.48 17.60
C ARG A 4 4.79 0.78 16.75
N ILE A 5 4.98 1.94 17.38
CA ILE A 5 5.20 3.21 16.67
C ILE A 5 6.68 3.51 16.76
N SER A 6 7.36 3.60 15.62
CA SER A 6 8.72 4.13 15.54
C SER A 6 8.65 5.58 15.05
N MET A 7 9.15 6.51 15.85
CA MET A 7 9.15 7.93 15.49
C MET A 7 10.59 8.38 15.24
N LYS A 8 10.90 8.78 14.00
CA LYS A 8 12.02 9.68 13.75
C LYS A 8 11.47 11.11 13.84
N TRP A 9 11.77 11.83 14.91
CA TRP A 9 11.41 13.24 15.07
C TRP A 9 12.33 14.10 14.20
N SER A 10 12.03 14.31 12.94
CA SER A 10 12.43 15.53 12.26
C SER A 10 11.27 16.50 12.47
N LYS A 11 11.58 17.73 12.88
CA LYS A 11 10.64 18.81 13.20
C LYS A 11 9.37 18.72 12.34
N LEU A 12 8.22 18.44 12.98
CA LEU A 12 6.91 18.67 12.39
C LEU A 12 6.87 20.15 12.03
N GLY A 13 7.14 20.46 10.75
CA GLY A 13 6.95 21.79 10.23
C GLY A 13 5.48 22.16 10.37
N ASP A 14 5.21 23.40 10.77
CA ASP A 14 3.88 23.97 10.89
C ASP A 14 2.99 23.55 9.73
N GLY A 15 1.88 22.89 10.07
CA GLY A 15 0.97 22.36 9.08
C GLY A 15 0.32 23.47 8.27
N ASP A 16 0.89 23.77 7.11
CA ASP A 16 0.18 24.51 6.09
C ASP A 16 -1.04 23.66 5.68
N MET A 17 -2.20 23.98 6.28
CA MET A 17 -3.49 23.32 6.02
C MET A 17 -3.86 23.35 4.53
N ASN A 18 -3.14 24.12 3.74
CA ASN A 18 -3.29 24.24 2.30
C ASN A 18 -2.47 23.22 1.48
N LYS A 19 -1.59 22.42 2.08
CA LYS A 19 -0.84 21.39 1.37
C LYS A 19 -1.54 20.03 1.38
N PRO A 20 -1.44 19.24 0.31
CA PRO A 20 -1.89 17.85 0.33
C PRO A 20 -1.22 17.07 1.45
N GLN A 21 -1.96 16.13 2.04
CA GLN A 21 -1.47 15.26 3.11
C GLN A 21 -1.99 13.85 2.94
N GLY A 22 -1.17 12.88 3.21
CA GLY A 22 -1.56 11.49 2.99
C GLY A 22 -0.93 10.50 3.92
N ILE A 23 -1.56 9.32 3.91
CA ILE A 23 -1.09 8.13 4.59
C ILE A 23 -0.62 7.15 3.53
N ILE A 24 0.58 6.60 3.73
CA ILE A 24 1.04 5.48 2.91
C ILE A 24 0.93 4.17 3.68
N VAL A 25 0.23 3.18 3.11
CA VAL A 25 0.09 1.81 3.61
C VAL A 25 0.95 0.91 2.73
N PHE A 26 1.98 0.33 3.30
CA PHE A 26 2.95 -0.45 2.53
C PHE A 26 3.34 -1.78 3.20
N GLY A 27 3.99 -2.65 2.44
CA GLY A 27 4.40 -3.97 2.88
C GLY A 27 4.41 -4.98 1.73
N ALA A 28 4.79 -6.22 1.99
CA ALA A 28 4.94 -7.25 0.98
C ALA A 28 3.62 -7.65 0.31
N ASN A 29 3.70 -8.34 -0.83
CA ASN A 29 2.53 -8.94 -1.47
C ASN A 29 1.82 -9.91 -0.50
N GLY A 30 0.49 -9.90 -0.48
CA GLY A 30 -0.31 -10.72 0.45
C GLY A 30 -0.44 -10.17 1.87
N SER A 31 0.17 -9.02 2.21
CA SER A 31 0.09 -8.45 3.56
C SER A 31 -1.25 -7.79 3.92
N GLY A 32 -2.13 -7.51 2.94
CA GLY A 32 -3.43 -6.88 3.18
C GLY A 32 -3.47 -5.36 3.03
N LYS A 33 -2.45 -4.75 2.40
CA LYS A 33 -2.36 -3.29 2.16
C LYS A 33 -3.61 -2.68 1.54
N THR A 34 -4.05 -3.24 0.43
CA THR A 34 -5.23 -2.77 -0.31
C THR A 34 -6.51 -2.81 0.56
N THR A 35 -6.65 -3.87 1.36
CA THR A 35 -7.81 -4.03 2.27
C THR A 35 -7.77 -3.00 3.39
N LEU A 36 -6.64 -2.87 4.07
CA LEU A 36 -6.46 -1.88 5.14
C LEU A 36 -6.55 -0.45 4.61
N GLY A 37 -5.87 -0.15 3.49
CA GLY A 37 -5.87 1.18 2.89
C GLY A 37 -7.25 1.64 2.42
N ARG A 38 -8.05 0.73 1.85
CA ARG A 38 -9.44 1.00 1.48
C ARG A 38 -10.30 1.35 2.69
N GLU A 39 -10.21 0.58 3.76
CA GLU A 39 -10.99 0.83 4.96
C GLU A 39 -10.53 2.10 5.68
N LEU A 40 -9.24 2.33 5.77
CA LEU A 40 -8.68 3.54 6.38
C LEU A 40 -9.13 4.80 5.60
N ALA A 41 -9.10 4.75 4.28
CA ALA A 41 -9.60 5.83 3.43
C ALA A 41 -11.10 6.08 3.67
N ARG A 42 -11.91 5.02 3.82
CA ARG A 42 -13.34 5.12 4.14
C ARG A 42 -13.59 5.76 5.51
N VAL A 43 -12.85 5.33 6.54
CA VAL A 43 -13.01 5.82 7.92
C VAL A 43 -12.61 7.29 8.05
N LEU A 44 -11.59 7.72 7.29
CA LEU A 44 -11.10 9.10 7.31
C LEU A 44 -11.80 10.03 6.30
N GLY A 45 -12.57 9.50 5.36
CA GLY A 45 -13.12 10.28 4.24
C GLY A 45 -12.06 10.72 3.23
N PHE A 46 -10.96 9.99 3.10
CA PHE A 46 -9.84 10.28 2.22
C PHE A 46 -9.98 9.61 0.85
N LYS A 47 -9.31 10.15 -0.16
CA LYS A 47 -9.19 9.48 -1.46
C LYS A 47 -8.38 8.20 -1.31
N ARG A 48 -8.98 7.05 -1.66
CA ARG A 48 -8.25 5.79 -1.82
C ARG A 48 -7.43 5.84 -3.11
N MET A 49 -6.16 5.46 -3.01
CA MET A 49 -5.22 5.36 -4.13
C MET A 49 -4.47 4.03 -4.01
N ASP A 50 -4.80 3.05 -4.84
CA ASP A 50 -4.02 1.81 -4.92
C ASP A 50 -3.03 1.94 -6.07
N ALA A 51 -1.73 1.79 -5.80
CA ALA A 51 -0.71 1.97 -6.82
C ALA A 51 -0.91 1.03 -8.03
N GLU A 52 -1.44 -0.18 -7.81
CA GLU A 52 -1.72 -1.11 -8.91
C GLU A 52 -2.77 -0.55 -9.88
N ASP A 53 -3.79 0.21 -9.40
CA ASP A 53 -4.82 0.84 -10.24
C ASP A 53 -4.22 1.95 -11.15
N TYR A 54 -3.11 2.57 -10.71
CA TYR A 54 -2.38 3.57 -11.52
C TYR A 54 -1.35 2.93 -12.45
N TYR A 55 -0.68 1.86 -12.02
CA TYR A 55 0.32 1.17 -12.85
C TYR A 55 -0.29 0.43 -14.03
N PHE A 56 -1.43 -0.23 -13.82
CA PHE A 56 -2.01 -1.11 -14.83
C PHE A 56 -3.29 -0.51 -15.42
N ARG A 57 -3.40 -0.56 -16.76
CA ARG A 57 -4.63 -0.24 -17.47
C ARG A 57 -5.58 -1.44 -17.40
N GLU A 58 -6.88 -1.17 -17.57
CA GLU A 58 -7.83 -2.25 -17.77
C GLU A 58 -7.49 -2.95 -19.09
N ALA A 59 -7.23 -4.25 -19.04
CA ALA A 59 -6.93 -5.11 -20.15
C ALA A 59 -7.59 -6.47 -19.97
N GLU A 60 -7.80 -7.17 -21.09
CA GLU A 60 -8.39 -8.52 -21.09
C GLU A 60 -7.55 -9.50 -20.24
N ILE A 61 -6.24 -9.36 -20.32
CA ILE A 61 -5.29 -10.07 -19.44
C ILE A 61 -4.85 -9.08 -18.36
N PRO A 62 -5.18 -9.32 -17.09
CA PRO A 62 -4.77 -8.46 -15.99
C PRO A 62 -3.25 -8.27 -15.94
N TYR A 63 -2.82 -7.05 -15.66
CA TYR A 63 -1.41 -6.67 -15.50
C TYR A 63 -0.57 -6.73 -16.80
N SER A 64 -1.18 -6.94 -17.98
CA SER A 64 -0.46 -7.01 -19.25
C SER A 64 -0.13 -5.64 -19.84
N ASP A 65 -0.91 -4.61 -19.55
CA ASP A 65 -0.70 -3.23 -20.01
C ASP A 65 -0.31 -2.31 -18.83
N SER A 66 0.99 -2.03 -18.75
CA SER A 66 1.54 -1.18 -17.70
C SER A 66 1.87 0.23 -18.22
N ARG A 67 1.57 1.24 -17.40
CA ARG A 67 2.03 2.61 -17.63
C ARG A 67 3.48 2.77 -17.23
N SER A 68 4.15 3.75 -17.81
CA SER A 68 5.47 4.19 -17.34
C SER A 68 5.38 4.78 -15.92
N LYS A 69 6.51 4.77 -15.20
CA LYS A 69 6.57 5.35 -13.84
C LYS A 69 6.17 6.83 -13.86
N ASP A 70 6.58 7.59 -14.88
CA ASP A 70 6.28 9.01 -15.00
C ASP A 70 4.78 9.28 -15.24
N GLU A 71 4.12 8.44 -16.06
CA GLU A 71 2.66 8.50 -16.23
C GLU A 71 1.94 8.23 -14.90
N VAL A 72 2.37 7.20 -14.17
CA VAL A 72 1.80 6.85 -12.84
C VAL A 72 1.94 8.02 -11.88
N ILE A 73 3.14 8.59 -11.76
CA ILE A 73 3.40 9.74 -10.88
C ILE A 73 2.51 10.92 -11.27
N SER A 74 2.40 11.23 -12.56
CA SER A 74 1.58 12.34 -13.07
C SER A 74 0.10 12.16 -12.73
N LEU A 75 -0.46 10.96 -12.91
CA LEU A 75 -1.84 10.64 -12.57
C LEU A 75 -2.09 10.72 -11.05
N MET A 76 -1.16 10.18 -10.26
CA MET A 76 -1.27 10.24 -8.80
C MET A 76 -1.17 11.66 -8.28
N LEU A 77 -0.29 12.50 -8.82
CA LEU A 77 -0.18 13.91 -8.46
C LEU A 77 -1.46 14.69 -8.80
N ALA A 78 -2.09 14.41 -9.93
CA ALA A 78 -3.37 15.03 -10.30
C ALA A 78 -4.46 14.72 -9.26
N ASP A 79 -4.56 13.45 -8.81
CA ASP A 79 -5.50 13.05 -7.76
C ASP A 79 -5.12 13.66 -6.40
N ILE A 80 -3.85 13.70 -6.04
CA ILE A 80 -3.36 14.31 -4.79
C ILE A 80 -3.73 15.79 -4.73
N VAL A 81 -3.51 16.54 -5.82
CA VAL A 81 -3.87 17.96 -5.89
C VAL A 81 -5.39 18.15 -5.81
N LYS A 82 -6.15 17.30 -6.48
CA LYS A 82 -7.62 17.38 -6.51
C LYS A 82 -8.26 17.06 -5.17
N TYR A 83 -7.84 15.97 -4.53
CA TYR A 83 -8.50 15.45 -3.32
C TYR A 83 -7.85 15.89 -2.01
N ARG A 84 -6.60 16.32 -2.05
CA ARG A 84 -5.78 16.87 -0.97
C ARG A 84 -5.49 15.89 0.19
N SER A 85 -6.43 15.05 0.58
CA SER A 85 -6.25 14.02 1.62
C SER A 85 -6.40 12.64 1.00
N PHE A 86 -5.43 11.76 1.21
CA PHE A 86 -5.36 10.49 0.51
C PHE A 86 -4.72 9.36 1.33
N VAL A 87 -5.05 8.12 0.95
CA VAL A 87 -4.38 6.91 1.44
C VAL A 87 -3.85 6.15 0.23
N ILE A 88 -2.53 6.02 0.12
CA ILE A 88 -1.86 5.21 -0.92
C ILE A 88 -1.60 3.82 -0.38
N SER A 89 -1.93 2.78 -1.15
CA SER A 89 -1.55 1.37 -0.91
C SER A 89 -0.53 0.93 -1.95
N THR A 90 0.64 0.45 -1.50
CA THR A 90 1.71 -0.02 -2.41
C THR A 90 2.68 -0.98 -1.71
N CYS A 91 3.47 -1.74 -2.47
CA CYS A 91 4.54 -2.53 -1.87
C CYS A 91 5.70 -1.67 -1.36
N ILE A 92 6.14 -0.72 -2.18
CA ILE A 92 7.18 0.28 -1.88
C ILE A 92 6.67 1.59 -2.46
N GLY A 93 6.72 2.65 -1.67
CA GLY A 93 6.23 3.97 -2.08
C GLY A 93 7.28 4.84 -2.78
N ASP A 94 8.20 4.21 -3.53
CA ASP A 94 9.13 4.93 -4.39
C ASP A 94 8.39 5.48 -5.63
N LEU A 95 7.67 6.57 -5.39
CA LEU A 95 6.83 7.28 -6.36
C LEU A 95 7.44 8.64 -6.73
N GLY A 96 8.73 8.63 -7.04
CA GLY A 96 9.51 9.84 -7.31
C GLY A 96 9.76 10.68 -6.04
N ASP A 97 10.26 11.91 -6.22
CA ASP A 97 10.68 12.76 -5.10
C ASP A 97 9.56 13.67 -4.56
N ILE A 98 8.48 13.85 -5.33
CA ILE A 98 7.42 14.80 -5.00
C ILE A 98 6.35 14.14 -4.10
N ILE A 99 5.84 12.97 -4.47
CA ILE A 99 4.75 12.32 -3.73
C ILE A 99 5.13 11.99 -2.28
N PRO A 100 6.34 11.49 -1.97
CA PRO A 100 6.75 11.20 -0.59
C PRO A 100 6.74 12.43 0.34
N GLN A 101 6.86 13.64 -0.19
CA GLN A 101 6.81 14.88 0.60
C GLN A 101 5.44 15.13 1.23
N TYR A 102 4.38 14.52 0.71
CA TYR A 102 3.02 14.62 1.22
C TYR A 102 2.67 13.54 2.25
N TYR A 103 3.57 12.55 2.47
CA TYR A 103 3.33 11.54 3.49
C TYR A 103 3.47 12.13 4.89
N LYS A 104 2.38 12.14 5.63
CA LYS A 104 2.36 12.57 7.04
C LYS A 104 2.43 11.37 7.97
N LEU A 105 1.96 10.22 7.53
CA LEU A 105 1.96 8.97 8.28
C LEU A 105 2.24 7.79 7.35
N ALA A 106 3.04 6.86 7.81
CA ALA A 106 3.29 5.60 7.12
C ALA A 106 2.76 4.44 7.97
N VAL A 107 2.21 3.43 7.30
CA VAL A 107 1.70 2.20 7.93
C VAL A 107 2.40 1.02 7.29
N TYR A 108 3.25 0.35 8.05
CA TYR A 108 3.98 -0.83 7.60
C TYR A 108 3.29 -2.10 8.10
N ILE A 109 2.76 -2.91 7.17
CA ILE A 109 2.09 -4.17 7.49
C ILE A 109 3.07 -5.32 7.32
N LYS A 110 3.31 -6.06 8.42
CA LYS A 110 4.11 -7.28 8.42
C LYS A 110 3.22 -8.51 8.62
N VAL A 111 3.46 -9.55 7.83
CA VAL A 111 2.75 -10.84 7.88
C VAL A 111 3.76 -11.95 7.61
N PRO A 112 3.69 -13.09 8.31
CA PRO A 112 4.52 -14.25 8.01
C PRO A 112 4.45 -14.66 6.54
N TYR A 113 5.57 -15.18 6.03
CA TYR A 113 5.71 -15.53 4.61
C TYR A 113 4.63 -16.51 4.14
N GLU A 114 4.44 -17.59 4.90
CA GLU A 114 3.52 -18.68 4.56
C GLU A 114 2.08 -18.16 4.39
N LEU A 115 1.64 -17.34 5.36
CA LEU A 115 0.30 -16.76 5.33
C LEU A 115 0.11 -15.76 4.17
N ARG A 116 1.16 -14.99 3.85
CA ARG A 116 1.09 -14.08 2.69
C ARG A 116 0.92 -14.84 1.39
N MET A 117 1.70 -15.92 1.21
CA MET A 117 1.68 -16.73 0.00
C MET A 117 0.36 -17.52 -0.13
N GLU A 118 -0.18 -18.01 0.97
CA GLU A 118 -1.51 -18.61 1.02
C GLU A 118 -2.60 -17.61 0.55
N ARG A 119 -2.59 -16.39 1.10
CA ARG A 119 -3.52 -15.33 0.70
C ARG A 119 -3.41 -14.95 -0.77
N VAL A 120 -2.20 -14.92 -1.32
CA VAL A 120 -1.99 -14.65 -2.76
C VAL A 120 -2.57 -15.78 -3.60
N LYS A 121 -2.27 -17.04 -3.27
CA LYS A 121 -2.80 -18.22 -3.98
C LYS A 121 -4.33 -18.23 -3.96
N GLN A 122 -4.93 -18.05 -2.78
CA GLN A 122 -6.37 -18.06 -2.65
C GLN A 122 -7.03 -16.95 -3.47
N ARG A 123 -6.50 -15.72 -3.42
CA ARG A 123 -7.00 -14.58 -4.20
C ARG A 123 -6.95 -14.85 -5.70
N VAL A 124 -5.88 -15.45 -6.19
CA VAL A 124 -5.71 -15.78 -7.62
C VAL A 124 -6.69 -16.87 -8.02
N LEU A 125 -6.85 -17.91 -7.19
CA LEU A 125 -7.82 -18.99 -7.41
C LEU A 125 -9.26 -18.45 -7.41
N ASP A 126 -9.63 -17.61 -6.44
CA ASP A 126 -10.96 -17.00 -6.35
C ASP A 126 -11.28 -16.13 -7.59
N ARG A 127 -10.26 -15.46 -8.14
CA ARG A 127 -10.43 -14.55 -9.28
C ARG A 127 -10.50 -15.26 -10.62
N PHE A 128 -9.68 -16.29 -10.83
CA PHE A 128 -9.48 -16.91 -12.14
C PHE A 128 -9.90 -18.38 -12.20
N GLY A 129 -10.23 -19.00 -11.05
CA GLY A 129 -10.70 -20.37 -10.97
C GLY A 129 -9.71 -21.38 -11.54
N LYS A 130 -10.21 -22.30 -12.37
CA LYS A 130 -9.40 -23.38 -12.96
C LYS A 130 -8.34 -22.91 -13.95
N ARG A 131 -8.42 -21.68 -14.45
CA ARG A 131 -7.47 -21.13 -15.43
C ARG A 131 -6.03 -21.06 -14.89
N VAL A 132 -5.87 -20.96 -13.56
CA VAL A 132 -4.56 -20.87 -12.90
C VAL A 132 -4.07 -22.19 -12.32
N LEU A 133 -4.84 -23.27 -12.47
CA LEU A 133 -4.42 -24.61 -12.11
C LEU A 133 -3.64 -25.26 -13.24
N GLU A 134 -2.92 -26.34 -12.93
CA GLU A 134 -2.15 -27.11 -13.92
C GLU A 134 -3.02 -27.50 -15.14
N GLY A 135 -2.53 -27.18 -16.34
CA GLY A 135 -3.28 -27.32 -17.58
C GLY A 135 -4.19 -26.15 -17.95
N GLY A 136 -4.34 -25.14 -17.09
CA GLY A 136 -5.07 -23.91 -17.41
C GLY A 136 -4.22 -22.91 -18.23
N ASP A 137 -4.90 -22.05 -18.96
CA ASP A 137 -4.29 -21.06 -19.87
C ASP A 137 -3.45 -19.97 -19.17
N MET A 138 -3.67 -19.73 -17.88
CA MET A 138 -2.93 -18.77 -17.06
C MET A 138 -1.90 -19.42 -16.11
N TYR A 139 -1.77 -20.75 -16.12
CA TYR A 139 -0.95 -21.46 -15.13
C TYR A 139 0.51 -21.01 -15.12
N GLU A 140 1.17 -21.00 -16.28
CA GLU A 140 2.60 -20.64 -16.37
C GLU A 140 2.87 -19.17 -16.01
N GLN A 141 1.97 -18.28 -16.40
CA GLN A 141 2.05 -16.86 -16.06
C GLN A 141 1.94 -16.65 -14.54
N GLU A 142 0.94 -17.24 -13.91
CA GLU A 142 0.72 -17.11 -12.47
C GLU A 142 1.81 -17.80 -11.66
N LYS A 143 2.33 -18.94 -12.12
CA LYS A 143 3.48 -19.61 -11.51
C LYS A 143 4.71 -18.70 -11.51
N THR A 144 5.03 -18.11 -12.66
CA THR A 144 6.16 -17.15 -12.78
C THR A 144 5.98 -15.94 -11.85
N HIS A 145 4.76 -15.38 -11.80
CA HIS A 145 4.43 -14.26 -10.93
C HIS A 145 4.55 -14.65 -9.45
N PHE A 146 4.09 -15.85 -9.10
CA PHE A 146 4.18 -16.37 -7.75
C PHE A 146 5.64 -16.57 -7.32
N ASP A 147 6.48 -17.15 -8.18
CA ASP A 147 7.92 -17.36 -7.94
C ASP A 147 8.64 -16.01 -7.78
N PHE A 148 8.30 -15.02 -8.58
CA PHE A 148 8.81 -13.65 -8.43
C PHE A 148 8.46 -13.07 -7.06
N MET A 149 7.20 -13.19 -6.61
CA MET A 149 6.79 -12.69 -5.29
C MET A 149 7.44 -13.46 -4.14
N ALA A 150 7.58 -14.78 -4.28
CA ALA A 150 8.20 -15.65 -3.29
C ALA A 150 9.68 -15.32 -3.06
N ASN A 151 10.39 -15.00 -4.13
CA ASN A 151 11.83 -14.72 -4.11
C ASN A 151 12.17 -13.23 -3.93
N ARG A 152 11.18 -12.34 -3.85
CA ARG A 152 11.42 -10.90 -3.69
C ARG A 152 12.02 -10.58 -2.31
N PRO A 153 13.22 -9.96 -2.24
CA PRO A 153 13.82 -9.59 -0.97
C PRO A 153 12.99 -8.58 -0.20
N LEU A 154 12.60 -8.91 1.03
CA LEU A 154 11.86 -7.99 1.90
C LEU A 154 12.74 -6.84 2.41
N SER A 155 14.07 -7.04 2.43
CA SER A 155 15.04 -6.00 2.82
C SER A 155 14.89 -4.71 2.02
N LYS A 156 14.46 -4.78 0.75
CA LYS A 156 14.19 -3.56 -0.04
C LYS A 156 13.04 -2.72 0.52
N ILE A 157 12.04 -3.37 1.15
CA ILE A 157 10.93 -2.67 1.80
C ILE A 157 11.42 -2.02 3.09
N ASP A 158 12.22 -2.74 3.89
CA ASP A 158 12.79 -2.22 5.12
C ASP A 158 13.75 -1.04 4.84
N GLN A 159 14.64 -1.17 3.85
CA GLN A 159 15.55 -0.10 3.42
C GLN A 159 14.78 1.15 2.94
N TRP A 160 13.73 0.95 2.15
CA TRP A 160 12.91 2.08 1.72
C TRP A 160 12.18 2.72 2.91
N ALA A 161 11.66 1.94 3.85
CA ALA A 161 11.02 2.48 5.06
C ALA A 161 11.95 3.38 5.88
N GLU A 162 13.26 3.10 5.87
CA GLU A 162 14.27 3.93 6.56
C GLU A 162 14.44 5.32 5.94
N THR A 163 14.06 5.51 4.67
CA THR A 163 14.11 6.80 3.97
C THR A 163 12.95 7.72 4.32
N LEU A 164 11.88 7.20 4.94
CA LEU A 164 10.72 7.98 5.28
C LEU A 164 11.00 8.99 6.40
N CYS A 165 10.54 10.22 6.20
CA CYS A 165 10.66 11.32 7.16
C CYS A 165 9.41 11.50 8.04
N CYS A 166 8.37 10.69 7.86
CA CYS A 166 7.16 10.70 8.67
C CYS A 166 7.14 9.56 9.70
N PRO A 167 6.31 9.64 10.76
CA PRO A 167 6.11 8.53 11.69
C PRO A 167 5.64 7.26 11.00
N ILE A 168 6.11 6.10 11.48
CA ILE A 168 5.71 4.79 10.95
C ILE A 168 4.98 4.00 12.04
N ILE A 169 3.76 3.56 11.73
CA ILE A 169 2.99 2.60 12.52
C ILE A 169 3.25 1.19 11.95
N HIS A 170 3.71 0.29 12.80
CA HIS A 170 3.87 -1.12 12.44
C HIS A 170 2.62 -1.90 12.83
N ILE A 171 2.04 -2.60 11.87
CA ILE A 171 0.82 -3.40 12.03
C ILE A 171 1.16 -4.88 11.82
N ASP A 172 0.69 -5.70 12.74
CA ASP A 172 0.57 -7.14 12.53
C ASP A 172 -0.63 -7.40 11.62
N GLY A 173 -0.35 -7.76 10.37
CA GLY A 173 -1.40 -8.02 9.36
C GLY A 173 -2.12 -9.36 9.54
N THR A 174 -1.91 -10.08 10.66
CA THR A 174 -2.75 -11.21 11.09
C THR A 174 -3.96 -10.74 11.90
N SER A 175 -3.92 -9.51 12.42
CA SER A 175 -5.00 -8.88 13.18
C SER A 175 -6.17 -8.45 12.29
N ASP A 176 -7.33 -8.21 12.90
CA ASP A 176 -8.50 -7.67 12.19
C ASP A 176 -8.17 -6.28 11.59
N TRP A 177 -8.28 -6.20 10.28
CA TRP A 177 -7.98 -4.98 9.53
C TRP A 177 -8.93 -3.81 9.83
N ARG A 178 -10.18 -4.08 10.28
CA ARG A 178 -11.15 -3.05 10.67
C ARG A 178 -10.71 -2.38 11.95
N VAL A 179 -10.31 -3.19 12.94
CA VAL A 179 -9.76 -2.70 14.20
C VAL A 179 -8.48 -1.91 13.96
N SER A 180 -7.59 -2.43 13.11
CA SER A 180 -6.36 -1.75 12.72
C SER A 180 -6.64 -0.39 12.07
N ALA A 181 -7.62 -0.31 11.16
CA ALA A 181 -8.01 0.95 10.52
C ALA A 181 -8.54 1.98 11.51
N GLN A 182 -9.36 1.57 12.49
CA GLN A 182 -9.86 2.48 13.52
C GLN A 182 -8.73 3.06 14.37
N ILE A 183 -7.82 2.22 14.85
CA ILE A 183 -6.68 2.66 15.67
C ILE A 183 -5.78 3.63 14.88
N ILE A 184 -5.51 3.34 13.61
CA ILE A 184 -4.71 4.23 12.76
C ILE A 184 -5.44 5.57 12.54
N ALA A 185 -6.76 5.53 12.32
CA ALA A 185 -7.56 6.73 12.13
C ALA A 185 -7.62 7.60 13.40
N GLU A 186 -7.73 6.99 14.57
CA GLU A 186 -7.64 7.70 15.86
C GLU A 186 -6.28 8.36 16.00
N LYS A 187 -5.20 7.62 15.71
CA LYS A 187 -3.84 8.16 15.77
C LYS A 187 -3.60 9.30 14.78
N TRP A 188 -4.17 9.21 13.58
CA TRP A 188 -4.15 10.31 12.63
C TRP A 188 -4.83 11.57 13.19
N ARG A 189 -6.02 11.43 13.78
CA ARG A 189 -6.75 12.57 14.36
C ARG A 189 -5.99 13.21 15.53
N GLU A 190 -5.40 12.40 16.40
CA GLU A 190 -4.55 12.90 17.48
C GLU A 190 -3.36 13.74 16.99
N LEU A 191 -2.74 13.34 15.86
CA LEU A 191 -1.54 13.98 15.35
C LEU A 191 -1.81 15.21 14.48
N TYR A 192 -2.96 15.26 13.77
CA TYR A 192 -3.15 16.21 12.67
C TYR A 192 -4.51 16.91 12.63
N VAL A 193 -5.44 16.62 13.53
CA VAL A 193 -6.80 17.21 13.52
C VAL A 193 -7.12 17.99 14.79
N ASN A 194 -6.27 17.91 15.83
CA ASN A 194 -6.42 18.69 17.08
C ASN A 194 -5.76 20.06 17.00
#